data_f801ee638d4ff8b47f77b8a4a26a3808
#
_entry.id   f801ee638d4ff8b47f77b8a4a26a3808
#
_cell.length_a   1.000
_cell.length_b   1.000
_cell.length_c   1.000
_cell.angle_alpha   90.00
_cell.angle_beta   90.00
_cell.angle_gamma   90.00
#
_symmetry.space_group_name_H-M   'P 1'
#
loop_
_entity.id
_entity.type
_entity.pdbx_description
1 polymer ?
#
loop_
_entity_poly.entity_id
_entity_poly.type
_entity_poly.pdbx_seq_one_letter_code
_entity_poly.pdbx_strand_id
1 'polypeptide(L)' 'DSERANLIERLEKEMKQAAARLDFERAAALRDRIYQIQTAE' A
#
# COMPACT_ATOMS: atom_id res chain seq x y z
N ASP A 1 11.16 11.55 -3.30
CA ASP A 1 11.35 11.14 -4.67
C ASP A 1 10.03 10.73 -5.31
N SER A 2 9.79 11.18 -6.55
CA SER A 2 8.48 11.00 -7.17
C SER A 2 8.16 9.54 -7.44
N GLU A 3 9.18 8.71 -7.74
CA GLU A 3 8.93 7.30 -7.99
C GLU A 3 8.40 6.60 -6.75
N ARG A 4 8.99 6.91 -5.60
CA ARG A 4 8.55 6.32 -4.36
C ARG A 4 7.12 6.78 -4.03
N ALA A 5 6.85 8.05 -4.21
CA ALA A 5 5.52 8.58 -3.94
C ALA A 5 4.47 7.94 -4.84
N ASN A 6 4.83 7.75 -6.12
CA ASN A 6 3.91 7.11 -7.06
C ASN A 6 3.62 5.67 -6.68
N LEU A 7 4.64 4.95 -6.23
CA LEU A 7 4.46 3.56 -5.81
C LEU A 7 3.56 3.47 -4.58
N ILE A 8 3.81 4.33 -3.62
CA ILE A 8 2.99 4.35 -2.41
C ILE A 8 1.54 4.66 -2.75
N GLU A 9 1.33 5.63 -3.64
CA GLU A 9 -0.01 6.01 -4.04
C GLU A 9 -0.75 4.84 -4.68
N ARG A 10 -0.04 4.10 -5.55
CA ARG A 10 -0.63 2.92 -6.19
C ARG A 10 -1.00 1.87 -5.16
N LEU A 11 -0.11 1.60 -4.22
CA LEU A 11 -0.36 0.60 -3.20
C LEU A 11 -1.52 1.00 -2.30
N GLU A 12 -1.62 2.30 -1.99
CA GLU A 12 -2.74 2.78 -1.19
C GLU A 12 -4.06 2.56 -1.90
N LYS A 13 -4.07 2.79 -3.21
CA LYS A 13 -5.27 2.59 -3.99
C LYS A 13 -5.68 1.13 -3.98
N GLU A 14 -4.71 0.23 -4.17
CA GLU A 14 -5.00 -1.20 -4.13
C GLU A 14 -5.46 -1.63 -2.74
N MET A 15 -4.87 -1.05 -1.70
CA MET A 15 -5.27 -1.36 -0.34
C MET A 15 -6.73 -0.99 -0.11
N LYS A 16 -7.15 0.17 -0.60
CA LYS A 16 -8.54 0.60 -0.45
C LYS A 16 -9.48 -0.35 -1.20
N GLN A 17 -9.07 -0.79 -2.38
CA GLN A 17 -9.89 -1.73 -3.14
C GLN A 17 -10.01 -3.07 -2.43
N ALA A 18 -8.91 -3.55 -1.85
CA ALA A 18 -8.95 -4.79 -1.10
C ALA A 18 -9.88 -4.66 0.11
N ALA A 19 -9.81 -3.54 0.81
CA ALA A 19 -10.67 -3.31 1.95
C ALA A 19 -12.13 -3.25 1.54
N ALA A 20 -12.41 -2.64 0.39
CA ALA A 20 -13.79 -2.56 -0.10
C ALA A 20 -14.35 -3.94 -0.40
N ARG A 21 -13.49 -4.89 -0.77
CA ARG A 21 -13.89 -6.26 -1.02
C ARG A 21 -13.87 -7.11 0.23
N LEU A 22 -13.56 -6.51 1.37
CA LEU A 22 -13.41 -7.21 2.64
C LEU A 22 -12.25 -8.21 2.59
N ASP A 23 -11.28 -7.94 1.73
CA ASP A 23 -10.08 -8.76 1.61
C ASP A 23 -9.03 -8.19 2.57
N PHE A 24 -9.21 -8.44 3.86
CA PHE A 24 -8.42 -7.80 4.88
C PHE A 24 -6.98 -8.31 4.88
N GLU A 25 -6.78 -9.57 4.52
CA GLU A 25 -5.42 -10.11 4.46
C GLU A 25 -4.60 -9.39 3.40
N ARG A 26 -5.21 -9.16 2.25
CA ARG A 26 -4.52 -8.45 1.19
C ARG A 26 -4.28 -7.00 1.56
N ALA A 27 -5.29 -6.38 2.16
CA ALA A 27 -5.14 -5.00 2.59
C ALA A 27 -4.01 -4.86 3.60
N ALA A 28 -3.89 -5.81 4.51
CA ALA A 28 -2.82 -5.78 5.50
C ALA A 28 -1.45 -5.96 4.85
N ALA A 29 -1.36 -6.85 3.88
CA ALA A 29 -0.10 -7.06 3.16
C ALA A 29 0.32 -5.80 2.42
N LEU A 30 -0.63 -5.12 1.78
CA LEU A 30 -0.33 -3.89 1.07
C LEU A 30 0.07 -2.79 2.04
N ARG A 31 -0.58 -2.74 3.19
CA ARG A 31 -0.23 -1.76 4.21
C ARG A 31 1.20 -1.97 4.70
N ASP A 32 1.58 -3.22 4.94
CA ASP A 32 2.94 -3.53 5.35
C ASP A 32 3.94 -3.06 4.30
N ARG A 33 3.61 -3.29 3.05
CA ARG A 33 4.49 -2.90 1.97
C ARG A 33 4.67 -1.38 1.93
N ILE A 34 3.58 -0.65 2.06
CA ILE A 34 3.64 0.80 2.11
C ILE A 34 4.53 1.25 3.26
N TYR A 35 4.35 0.64 4.41
CA TYR A 35 5.12 1.00 5.59
C TYR A 35 6.61 0.78 5.35
N GLN A 36 6.97 -0.35 4.75
CA GLN A 36 8.36 -0.65 4.47
C GLN A 36 8.97 0.37 3.51
N ILE A 37 8.21 0.78 2.51
CA ILE A 37 8.71 1.77 1.56
C ILE A 37 8.90 3.11 2.25
N GLN A 38 7.98 3.49 3.12
CA GLN A 38 8.07 4.78 3.80
C GLN A 38 9.21 4.84 4.79
N THR A 39 9.54 3.71 5.41
CA THR A 39 10.59 3.68 6.43
C THR A 39 11.95 3.27 5.86
N ALA A 40 11.99 2.74 4.65
CA ALA A 40 13.25 2.38 4.02
C ALA A 40 14.02 3.64 3.65
N GLU A 41 15.26 3.70 4.05
CA GLU A 41 16.10 4.85 3.76
C GLU A 41 17.29 4.45 2.92
#